data_a7d1270f9846a2d91e79bcba04521a19
#
_entry.id   a7d1270f9846a2d91e79bcba04521a19
#
_cell.length_a   1.000
_cell.length_b   1.000
_cell.length_c   1.000
_cell.angle_alpha   90.00
_cell.angle_beta   90.00
_cell.angle_gamma   90.00
#
_symmetry.space_group_name_H-M   'P 1'
#
loop_
_entity.id
_entity.type
_entity.pdbx_description
1 polymer ?
#
loop_
_entity_poly.entity_id
_entity_poly.type
_entity_poly.pdbx_seq_one_letter_code
_entity_poly.pdbx_strand_id
1 'polypeptide(L)'
;MVAEPFRLCIDLNIWISNFLALARNHRGTASQAIVEAVQDGRSGVGPVQLVVSHAMLSRLLTVLVRKGATLDSAAQFISLIENISRLGPRGDFPHVVLGSGFIPTLDAKAPIYDPYDPTAVVPGYDPEDGRVMDTAIAGRADALATANFRDFVERHDTVVVAGRVHIRHTAGCDLYIIQPREMAAWLRSGHRP
;
A
#
# COMPACT_ATOMS: atom_id res chain seq x y z
N MET A 1 -16.32 22.82 6.09
CA MET A 1 -15.01 22.36 5.57
C MET A 1 -15.12 20.83 5.43
N VAL A 2 -14.88 20.31 4.24
CA VAL A 2 -14.78 18.86 4.05
C VAL A 2 -13.41 18.45 4.63
N ALA A 3 -13.39 17.47 5.55
CA ALA A 3 -12.14 16.96 6.10
C ALA A 3 -11.31 16.36 4.97
N GLU A 4 -10.02 16.66 4.94
CA GLU A 4 -9.11 16.02 3.98
C GLU A 4 -9.11 14.51 4.21
N PRO A 5 -9.16 13.70 3.14
CA PRO A 5 -9.15 12.25 3.28
C PRO A 5 -7.78 11.77 3.75
N PHE A 6 -7.79 10.78 4.63
CA PHE A 6 -6.60 10.04 5.01
C PHE A 6 -6.15 9.13 3.85
N ARG A 7 -4.98 9.39 3.28
CA ARG A 7 -4.43 8.67 2.14
C ARG A 7 -3.62 7.46 2.58
N LEU A 8 -4.06 6.29 2.19
CA LEU A 8 -3.47 5.01 2.58
C LEU A 8 -2.92 4.26 1.37
N CYS A 9 -1.62 4.01 1.35
CA CYS A 9 -0.99 3.05 0.47
C CYS A 9 -0.95 1.68 1.16
N ILE A 10 -1.32 0.62 0.44
CA ILE A 10 -1.38 -0.75 0.96
C ILE A 10 -0.40 -1.60 0.16
N ASP A 11 0.60 -2.15 0.86
CA ASP A 11 1.58 -3.05 0.27
C ASP A 11 0.94 -4.37 -0.22
N LEU A 12 1.55 -4.98 -1.25
CA LEU A 12 1.05 -6.19 -1.91
C LEU A 12 0.82 -7.35 -0.94
N ASN A 13 1.69 -7.50 0.06
CA ASN A 13 1.57 -8.57 1.05
C ASN A 13 0.27 -8.50 1.88
N ILE A 14 -0.28 -7.31 2.09
CA ILE A 14 -1.58 -7.12 2.78
C ILE A 14 -2.74 -7.53 1.86
N TRP A 15 -2.69 -7.13 0.58
CA TRP A 15 -3.68 -7.56 -0.41
C TRP A 15 -3.69 -9.06 -0.57
N ILE A 16 -2.51 -9.70 -0.65
CA ILE A 16 -2.35 -11.15 -0.74
C ILE A 16 -2.91 -11.83 0.53
N SER A 17 -2.56 -11.30 1.70
CA SER A 17 -3.06 -11.82 2.98
C SER A 17 -4.58 -11.74 3.08
N ASN A 18 -5.18 -10.62 2.64
CA ASN A 18 -6.63 -10.46 2.57
C ASN A 18 -7.27 -11.48 1.62
N PHE A 19 -6.74 -11.62 0.39
CA PHE A 19 -7.22 -12.59 -0.59
C PHE A 19 -7.20 -14.02 -0.04
N LEU A 20 -6.08 -14.43 0.56
CA LEU A 20 -5.94 -15.78 1.14
C LEU A 20 -6.83 -15.99 2.37
N ALA A 21 -7.05 -14.96 3.18
CA ALA A 21 -7.96 -15.03 4.32
C ALA A 21 -9.41 -15.24 3.85
N LEU A 22 -9.84 -14.51 2.83
CA LEU A 22 -11.18 -14.69 2.23
C LEU A 22 -11.35 -16.10 1.65
N ALA A 23 -10.37 -16.59 0.88
CA ALA A 23 -10.39 -17.92 0.29
C ALA A 23 -10.49 -19.05 1.35
N ARG A 24 -9.96 -18.81 2.55
CA ARG A 24 -9.98 -19.76 3.69
C ARG A 24 -11.11 -19.50 4.68
N ASN A 25 -12.01 -18.57 4.38
CA ASN A 25 -13.07 -18.11 5.27
C ASN A 25 -12.58 -17.63 6.65
N HIS A 26 -11.34 -17.14 6.73
CA HIS A 26 -10.82 -16.50 7.93
C HIS A 26 -11.37 -15.07 8.03
N ARG A 27 -11.82 -14.68 9.22
CA ARG A 27 -12.44 -13.37 9.48
C ARG A 27 -11.67 -12.61 10.56
N GLY A 28 -11.81 -11.27 10.53
CA GLY A 28 -11.28 -10.38 11.58
C GLY A 28 -9.76 -10.20 11.54
N THR A 29 -9.11 -10.43 10.40
CA THR A 29 -7.67 -10.18 10.26
C THR A 29 -7.39 -8.68 10.12
N ALA A 30 -6.17 -8.26 10.49
CA ALA A 30 -5.75 -6.87 10.31
C ALA A 30 -5.78 -6.46 8.83
N SER A 31 -5.39 -7.36 7.92
CA SER A 31 -5.45 -7.12 6.47
C SER A 31 -6.87 -6.87 5.98
N GLN A 32 -7.84 -7.62 6.48
CA GLN A 32 -9.26 -7.40 6.17
C GLN A 32 -9.73 -6.02 6.65
N ALA A 33 -9.45 -5.67 7.91
CA ALA A 33 -9.86 -4.38 8.46
C ALA A 33 -9.28 -3.18 7.68
N ILE A 34 -8.04 -3.31 7.18
CA ILE A 34 -7.41 -2.27 6.34
C ILE A 34 -8.11 -2.17 4.99
N VAL A 35 -8.38 -3.32 4.34
CA VAL A 35 -9.04 -3.35 3.03
C VAL A 35 -10.50 -2.89 3.13
N GLU A 36 -11.23 -3.28 4.17
CA GLU A 36 -12.59 -2.81 4.45
C GLU A 36 -12.65 -1.28 4.60
N ALA A 37 -11.70 -0.68 5.35
CA ALA A 37 -11.65 0.78 5.50
C ALA A 37 -11.49 1.51 4.16
N VAL A 38 -10.73 0.93 3.21
CA VAL A 38 -10.61 1.47 1.86
C VAL A 38 -11.87 1.23 1.04
N GLN A 39 -12.49 0.04 1.14
CA GLN A 39 -13.72 -0.30 0.43
C GLN A 39 -14.87 0.58 0.87
N ASP A 40 -14.98 0.84 2.17
CA ASP A 40 -16.00 1.72 2.75
C ASP A 40 -15.66 3.21 2.56
N GLY A 41 -14.38 3.54 2.28
CA GLY A 41 -13.86 4.90 2.17
C GLY A 41 -13.96 5.71 3.44
N ARG A 42 -14.16 5.04 4.54
CA ARG A 42 -14.35 5.65 5.85
C ARG A 42 -13.86 4.73 6.97
N SER A 43 -13.32 5.34 8.01
CA SER A 43 -12.90 4.63 9.22
C SER A 43 -12.92 5.59 10.41
N GLY A 44 -12.37 5.19 11.56
CA GLY A 44 -12.23 6.08 12.74
C GLY A 44 -11.40 7.33 12.47
N VAL A 45 -10.49 7.31 11.49
CA VAL A 45 -9.70 8.49 11.07
C VAL A 45 -10.49 9.46 10.18
N GLY A 46 -11.72 9.12 9.80
CA GLY A 46 -12.55 9.88 8.86
C GLY A 46 -12.57 9.26 7.46
N PRO A 47 -12.68 10.08 6.39
CA PRO A 47 -12.61 9.61 5.02
C PRO A 47 -11.26 8.95 4.72
N VAL A 48 -11.27 7.80 4.03
CA VAL A 48 -10.06 7.06 3.64
C VAL A 48 -9.95 6.99 2.13
N GLN A 49 -8.80 7.36 1.61
CA GLN A 49 -8.49 7.34 0.18
C GLN A 49 -7.35 6.37 -0.10
N LEU A 50 -7.58 5.39 -0.98
CA LEU A 50 -6.53 4.47 -1.43
C LEU A 50 -5.54 5.19 -2.33
N VAL A 51 -4.26 4.90 -2.13
CA VAL A 51 -3.18 5.24 -3.06
C VAL A 51 -2.64 3.94 -3.65
N VAL A 52 -2.74 3.78 -4.95
CA VAL A 52 -2.31 2.58 -5.68
C VAL A 52 -1.76 2.96 -7.05
N SER A 53 -0.93 2.10 -7.64
CA SER A 53 -0.48 2.25 -9.02
C SER A 53 -0.83 1.05 -9.89
N HIS A 54 -0.95 1.26 -11.20
CA HIS A 54 -1.16 0.17 -12.15
C HIS A 54 -0.02 -0.87 -12.10
N ALA A 55 1.21 -0.42 -11.82
CA ALA A 55 2.35 -1.33 -11.64
C ALA A 55 2.15 -2.27 -10.45
N MET A 56 1.64 -1.76 -9.32
CA MET A 56 1.28 -2.58 -8.15
C MET A 56 0.19 -3.59 -8.48
N LEU A 57 -0.86 -3.19 -9.18
CA LEU A 57 -1.97 -4.07 -9.55
C LEU A 57 -1.53 -5.19 -10.50
N SER A 58 -0.74 -4.87 -11.52
CA SER A 58 -0.17 -5.86 -12.44
C SER A 58 0.72 -6.86 -11.71
N ARG A 59 1.53 -6.38 -10.78
CA ARG A 59 2.37 -7.25 -9.96
C ARG A 59 1.57 -8.12 -9.02
N LEU A 60 0.53 -7.58 -8.39
CA LEU A 60 -0.38 -8.32 -7.50
C LEU A 60 -1.01 -9.50 -8.24
N LEU A 61 -1.49 -9.30 -9.48
CA LEU A 61 -2.00 -10.38 -10.33
C LEU A 61 -0.98 -11.51 -10.48
N THR A 62 0.24 -11.16 -10.88
CA THR A 62 1.33 -12.14 -11.09
C THR A 62 1.63 -12.92 -9.81
N VAL A 63 1.69 -12.23 -8.67
CA VAL A 63 2.01 -12.87 -7.38
C VAL A 63 0.87 -13.77 -6.91
N LEU A 64 -0.39 -13.38 -7.07
CA LEU A 64 -1.54 -14.20 -6.70
C LEU A 64 -1.56 -15.51 -7.48
N VAL A 65 -1.35 -15.47 -8.81
CA VAL A 65 -1.27 -16.66 -9.64
C VAL A 65 -0.10 -17.56 -9.21
N ARG A 66 1.07 -16.99 -8.94
CA ARG A 66 2.24 -17.74 -8.44
C ARG A 66 2.00 -18.36 -7.05
N LYS A 67 1.10 -17.78 -6.24
CA LYS A 67 0.67 -18.31 -4.94
C LYS A 67 -0.45 -19.36 -5.04
N GLY A 68 -0.84 -19.76 -6.24
CA GLY A 68 -1.81 -20.81 -6.50
C GLY A 68 -3.25 -20.35 -6.72
N ALA A 69 -3.50 -19.04 -6.84
CA ALA A 69 -4.80 -18.56 -7.30
C ALA A 69 -4.99 -18.92 -8.79
N THR A 70 -6.23 -19.20 -9.19
CA THR A 70 -6.54 -19.30 -10.63
C THR A 70 -6.42 -17.91 -11.25
N LEU A 71 -6.08 -17.85 -12.55
CA LEU A 71 -5.99 -16.57 -13.26
C LEU A 71 -7.31 -15.79 -13.16
N ASP A 72 -8.44 -16.48 -13.29
CA ASP A 72 -9.77 -15.87 -13.22
C ASP A 72 -10.04 -15.26 -11.84
N SER A 73 -9.76 -15.98 -10.76
CA SER A 73 -9.99 -15.46 -9.40
C SER A 73 -9.06 -14.30 -9.08
N ALA A 74 -7.81 -14.36 -9.52
CA ALA A 74 -6.86 -13.27 -9.35
C ALA A 74 -7.28 -12.03 -10.18
N ALA A 75 -7.69 -12.22 -11.44
CA ALA A 75 -8.17 -11.15 -12.30
C ALA A 75 -9.44 -10.49 -11.75
N GLN A 76 -10.40 -11.28 -11.24
CA GLN A 76 -11.60 -10.74 -10.58
C GLN A 76 -11.24 -9.89 -9.35
N PHE A 77 -10.28 -10.34 -8.54
CA PHE A 77 -9.82 -9.59 -7.39
C PHE A 77 -9.16 -8.27 -7.77
N ILE A 78 -8.30 -8.27 -8.81
CA ILE A 78 -7.70 -7.03 -9.34
C ILE A 78 -8.78 -6.10 -9.88
N SER A 79 -9.73 -6.61 -10.66
CA SER A 79 -10.86 -5.81 -11.18
C SER A 79 -11.70 -5.18 -10.07
N LEU A 80 -11.86 -5.88 -8.95
CA LEU A 80 -12.51 -5.30 -7.76
C LEU A 80 -11.73 -4.10 -7.22
N ILE A 81 -10.41 -4.22 -7.07
CA ILE A 81 -9.56 -3.12 -6.60
C ILE A 81 -9.58 -1.95 -7.61
N GLU A 82 -9.51 -2.23 -8.91
CA GLU A 82 -9.62 -1.21 -9.96
C GLU A 82 -10.97 -0.49 -9.93
N ASN A 83 -12.05 -1.21 -9.75
CA ASN A 83 -13.40 -0.63 -9.67
C ASN A 83 -13.54 0.27 -8.44
N ILE A 84 -13.08 -0.19 -7.26
CA ILE A 84 -13.03 0.63 -6.05
C ILE A 84 -12.20 1.89 -6.31
N SER A 85 -11.04 1.73 -6.96
CA SER A 85 -10.13 2.85 -7.24
C SER A 85 -10.72 3.89 -8.19
N ARG A 86 -11.50 3.43 -9.20
CA ARG A 86 -12.13 4.33 -10.18
C ARG A 86 -13.35 5.04 -9.65
N LEU A 87 -14.21 4.30 -8.95
CA LEU A 87 -15.51 4.80 -8.51
C LEU A 87 -15.38 5.55 -7.17
N GLY A 88 -14.27 5.33 -6.49
CA GLY A 88 -14.11 5.78 -5.11
C GLY A 88 -15.06 5.03 -4.16
N PRO A 89 -14.88 5.24 -2.86
CA PRO A 89 -15.80 4.71 -1.89
C PRO A 89 -17.09 5.52 -1.94
N ARG A 90 -18.18 4.91 -2.33
CA ARG A 90 -19.53 5.50 -2.31
C ARG A 90 -19.66 6.87 -3.00
N GLY A 91 -18.75 7.19 -3.93
CA GLY A 91 -18.82 8.41 -4.75
C GLY A 91 -18.34 9.70 -4.07
N ASP A 92 -17.92 9.67 -2.81
CA ASP A 92 -17.54 10.89 -2.11
C ASP A 92 -16.11 11.36 -2.45
N PHE A 93 -15.17 10.42 -2.69
CA PHE A 93 -13.79 10.75 -3.08
C PHE A 93 -13.22 9.71 -4.04
N PRO A 94 -12.69 10.12 -5.21
CA PRO A 94 -11.95 9.19 -6.05
C PRO A 94 -10.66 8.76 -5.34
N HIS A 95 -10.28 7.51 -5.48
CA HIS A 95 -8.98 7.05 -5.03
C HIS A 95 -7.88 7.60 -5.95
N VAL A 96 -6.65 7.66 -5.43
CA VAL A 96 -5.48 8.10 -6.19
C VAL A 96 -4.91 6.89 -6.93
N VAL A 97 -5.04 6.88 -8.25
CA VAL A 97 -4.46 5.85 -9.10
C VAL A 97 -3.32 6.45 -9.91
N LEU A 98 -2.10 6.01 -9.64
CA LEU A 98 -0.92 6.45 -10.38
C LEU A 98 -0.77 5.65 -11.67
N GLY A 99 -0.56 6.34 -12.77
CA GLY A 99 -0.31 5.75 -14.07
C GLY A 99 0.98 4.93 -14.11
N SER A 100 1.12 4.08 -15.13
CA SER A 100 2.31 3.27 -15.35
C SER A 100 3.58 4.06 -15.71
N GLY A 101 3.45 5.35 -15.98
CA GLY A 101 4.54 6.22 -16.41
C GLY A 101 5.05 7.18 -15.33
N PHE A 102 4.68 7.00 -14.04
CA PHE A 102 5.25 7.85 -13.02
C PHE A 102 6.75 7.58 -12.84
N ILE A 103 7.51 8.65 -12.67
CA ILE A 103 8.96 8.56 -12.44
C ILE A 103 9.16 8.33 -10.95
N PRO A 104 9.95 7.32 -10.53
CA PRO A 104 10.31 7.11 -9.14
C PRO A 104 10.86 8.39 -8.54
N THR A 105 10.46 8.71 -7.31
CA THR A 105 11.04 9.83 -6.59
C THR A 105 12.47 9.51 -6.19
N LEU A 106 13.34 10.53 -6.13
CA LEU A 106 14.75 10.33 -5.75
C LEU A 106 14.90 9.84 -4.30
N ASP A 107 13.86 10.00 -3.48
CA ASP A 107 13.84 9.53 -2.09
C ASP A 107 13.47 8.04 -1.96
N ALA A 108 12.91 7.46 -3.01
CA ALA A 108 12.68 6.04 -3.04
C ALA A 108 14.02 5.33 -3.29
N LYS A 109 14.20 4.18 -2.69
CA LYS A 109 15.28 3.24 -3.06
C LYS A 109 14.98 2.70 -4.47
N ALA A 110 14.95 3.58 -5.47
CA ALA A 110 14.81 3.17 -6.85
C ALA A 110 15.98 2.24 -7.16
N PRO A 111 15.73 1.03 -7.67
CA PRO A 111 16.82 0.22 -8.14
C PRO A 111 17.55 1.05 -9.19
N ILE A 112 18.83 1.29 -8.96
CA ILE A 112 19.72 1.82 -9.99
C ILE A 112 19.77 0.71 -11.02
N TYR A 113 18.89 0.77 -12.02
CA TYR A 113 19.00 -0.08 -13.19
C TYR A 113 20.30 0.35 -13.89
N ASP A 114 21.23 -0.58 -14.04
CA ASP A 114 22.27 -0.40 -15.02
C ASP A 114 21.55 -0.24 -16.36
N PRO A 115 21.65 0.90 -17.05
CA PRO A 115 20.99 1.09 -18.34
C PRO A 115 21.47 0.07 -19.39
N TYR A 116 22.55 -0.64 -19.11
CA TYR A 116 23.15 -1.65 -19.98
C TYR A 116 22.90 -3.09 -19.50
N ASP A 117 22.43 -3.28 -18.25
CA ASP A 117 22.04 -4.58 -17.72
C ASP A 117 20.77 -4.48 -16.87
N PRO A 118 19.58 -4.64 -17.50
CA PRO A 118 18.30 -4.57 -16.80
C PRO A 118 18.11 -5.72 -15.79
N THR A 119 19.03 -6.67 -15.72
CA THR A 119 19.02 -7.80 -14.77
C THR A 119 19.94 -7.58 -13.57
N ALA A 120 20.80 -6.54 -13.61
CA ALA A 120 21.68 -6.20 -12.51
C ALA A 120 20.88 -5.62 -11.35
N VAL A 121 20.52 -6.48 -10.41
CA VAL A 121 19.87 -6.09 -9.13
C VAL A 121 20.97 -5.80 -8.13
N VAL A 122 20.95 -4.61 -7.54
CA VAL A 122 21.84 -4.28 -6.43
C VAL A 122 21.52 -5.24 -5.27
N PRO A 123 22.50 -6.01 -4.76
CA PRO A 123 22.27 -6.96 -3.68
C PRO A 123 21.63 -6.29 -2.46
N GLY A 124 20.52 -6.84 -1.98
CA GLY A 124 19.83 -6.38 -0.77
C GLY A 124 18.64 -5.44 -1.00
N TYR A 125 18.30 -5.14 -2.25
CA TYR A 125 17.17 -4.32 -2.61
C TYR A 125 16.13 -5.11 -3.42
N ASP A 126 14.87 -5.14 -2.96
CA ASP A 126 13.76 -5.65 -3.77
C ASP A 126 13.17 -4.49 -4.59
N PRO A 127 13.27 -4.54 -5.94
CA PRO A 127 12.67 -3.53 -6.82
C PRO A 127 11.17 -3.35 -6.60
N GLU A 128 10.51 -4.36 -6.05
CA GLU A 128 9.10 -4.38 -5.77
C GLU A 128 8.73 -3.45 -4.62
N ASP A 129 9.51 -3.50 -3.52
CA ASP A 129 9.31 -2.63 -2.36
C ASP A 129 9.57 -1.16 -2.73
N GLY A 130 10.57 -0.90 -3.58
CA GLY A 130 10.82 0.44 -4.11
C GLY A 130 9.63 1.02 -4.86
N ARG A 131 8.98 0.24 -5.71
CA ARG A 131 7.80 0.70 -6.46
C ARG A 131 6.60 1.00 -5.56
N VAL A 132 6.43 0.23 -4.47
CA VAL A 132 5.40 0.48 -3.47
C VAL A 132 5.69 1.78 -2.73
N MET A 133 6.95 1.99 -2.32
CA MET A 133 7.40 3.24 -1.67
C MET A 133 7.21 4.44 -2.60
N ASP A 134 7.64 4.34 -3.86
CA ASP A 134 7.44 5.39 -4.86
C ASP A 134 5.97 5.73 -5.06
N THR A 135 5.10 4.71 -5.09
CA THR A 135 3.66 4.91 -5.19
C THR A 135 3.12 5.67 -3.98
N ALA A 136 3.55 5.30 -2.77
CA ALA A 136 3.13 5.97 -1.54
C ALA A 136 3.57 7.46 -1.54
N ILE A 137 4.83 7.74 -1.88
CA ILE A 137 5.38 9.10 -1.91
C ILE A 137 4.72 9.94 -3.01
N ALA A 138 4.67 9.44 -4.25
CA ALA A 138 4.08 10.16 -5.39
C ALA A 138 2.58 10.43 -5.19
N GLY A 139 1.86 9.50 -4.57
CA GLY A 139 0.45 9.66 -4.20
C GLY A 139 0.22 10.49 -2.94
N ARG A 140 1.29 10.99 -2.29
CA ARG A 140 1.24 11.72 -1.02
C ARG A 140 0.43 10.98 0.03
N ALA A 141 0.75 9.71 0.22
CA ALA A 141 0.10 8.89 1.23
C ALA A 141 0.48 9.38 2.64
N ASP A 142 -0.51 9.43 3.54
CA ASP A 142 -0.26 9.66 4.96
C ASP A 142 0.35 8.43 5.61
N ALA A 143 -0.01 7.23 5.12
CA ALA A 143 0.55 5.98 5.63
C ALA A 143 0.78 4.94 4.52
N LEU A 144 1.83 4.15 4.71
CA LEU A 144 2.11 2.90 4.01
C LEU A 144 1.94 1.75 5.01
N ALA A 145 0.90 0.94 4.80
CA ALA A 145 0.70 -0.28 5.57
C ALA A 145 1.47 -1.45 4.93
N THR A 146 2.35 -2.08 5.69
CA THR A 146 3.17 -3.22 5.20
C THR A 146 3.40 -4.28 6.28
N ALA A 147 3.35 -5.56 5.90
CA ALA A 147 3.79 -6.66 6.75
C ALA A 147 5.31 -6.89 6.64
N ASN A 148 5.93 -6.40 5.58
CA ASN A 148 7.37 -6.47 5.33
C ASN A 148 8.09 -5.21 5.85
N PHE A 149 7.80 -4.85 7.09
CA PHE A 149 8.17 -3.58 7.71
C PHE A 149 9.68 -3.25 7.59
N ARG A 150 10.54 -4.27 7.75
CA ARG A 150 11.99 -4.09 7.77
C ARG A 150 12.56 -3.60 6.45
N ASP A 151 11.94 -3.96 5.34
CA ASP A 151 12.43 -3.64 4.00
C ASP A 151 12.06 -2.21 3.59
N PHE A 152 11.10 -1.61 4.31
CA PHE A 152 10.64 -0.25 4.06
C PHE A 152 11.27 0.80 4.98
N VAL A 153 11.82 0.42 6.14
CA VAL A 153 12.37 1.38 7.10
C VAL A 153 13.85 1.63 6.88
N GLU A 154 14.28 2.85 7.16
CA GLU A 154 15.66 3.30 7.05
C GLU A 154 16.19 3.86 8.38
N ARG A 155 17.50 4.00 8.48
CA ARG A 155 18.15 4.46 9.72
C ARG A 155 17.79 5.88 10.12
N HIS A 156 17.40 6.71 9.14
CA HIS A 156 17.04 8.11 9.37
C HIS A 156 15.54 8.31 9.60
N ASP A 157 14.71 7.27 9.48
CA ASP A 157 13.29 7.37 9.80
C ASP A 157 13.08 7.63 11.29
N THR A 158 12.15 8.51 11.63
CA THR A 158 11.77 8.76 13.02
C THR A 158 11.01 7.58 13.58
N VAL A 159 11.49 7.01 14.70
CA VAL A 159 10.83 5.88 15.37
C VAL A 159 9.70 6.40 16.26
N VAL A 160 8.45 6.00 15.96
CA VAL A 160 7.28 6.29 16.81
C VAL A 160 7.01 5.12 17.76
N VAL A 161 6.92 3.90 17.19
CA VAL A 161 6.82 2.66 17.96
C VAL A 161 7.87 1.69 17.43
N ALA A 162 8.81 1.32 18.26
CA ALA A 162 9.95 0.49 17.87
C ALA A 162 9.51 -0.79 17.14
N GLY A 163 10.02 -0.98 15.91
CA GLY A 163 9.74 -2.12 15.05
C GLY A 163 8.32 -2.21 14.52
N ARG A 164 7.47 -1.18 14.68
CA ARG A 164 6.06 -1.20 14.28
C ARG A 164 5.58 0.02 13.54
N VAL A 165 6.07 1.22 13.93
CA VAL A 165 5.66 2.50 13.34
C VAL A 165 6.86 3.41 13.24
N HIS A 166 7.19 3.83 12.03
CA HIS A 166 8.21 4.82 11.74
C HIS A 166 7.62 5.93 10.87
N ILE A 167 8.24 7.10 10.88
CA ILE A 167 7.89 8.21 10.00
C ILE A 167 9.07 8.48 9.08
N ARG A 168 8.82 8.46 7.80
CA ARG A 168 9.72 8.97 6.77
C ARG A 168 9.34 10.39 6.43
N HIS A 169 10.28 11.31 6.65
CA HIS A 169 10.13 12.70 6.24
C HIS A 169 10.52 12.84 4.77
N THR A 170 9.57 13.24 3.93
CA THR A 170 9.82 13.51 2.51
C THR A 170 9.65 14.99 2.23
N ALA A 171 10.07 15.46 1.06
CA ALA A 171 9.92 16.86 0.67
C ALA A 171 8.46 17.37 0.60
N GLY A 172 7.48 16.47 0.58
CA GLY A 172 6.08 16.82 0.39
C GLY A 172 5.12 16.38 1.50
N CYS A 173 5.51 15.42 2.32
CA CYS A 173 4.67 14.87 3.39
C CYS A 173 5.47 14.00 4.37
N ASP A 174 4.89 13.79 5.53
CA ASP A 174 5.35 12.80 6.50
C ASP A 174 4.60 11.49 6.21
N LEU A 175 5.35 10.45 5.81
CA LEU A 175 4.80 9.13 5.51
C LEU A 175 4.98 8.19 6.70
N TYR A 176 3.88 7.75 7.30
CA TYR A 176 3.91 6.71 8.32
C TYR A 176 4.12 5.33 7.66
N ILE A 177 5.21 4.64 7.98
CA ILE A 177 5.44 3.24 7.64
C ILE A 177 4.97 2.41 8.83
N ILE A 178 3.95 1.56 8.61
CA ILE A 178 3.21 1.00 9.73
C ILE A 178 2.84 -0.47 9.51
N GLN A 179 3.00 -1.29 10.56
CA GLN A 179 2.58 -2.67 10.53
C GLN A 179 1.05 -2.84 10.47
N PRO A 180 0.52 -3.92 9.85
CA PRO A 180 -0.91 -4.09 9.63
C PRO A 180 -1.75 -4.01 10.90
N ARG A 181 -1.26 -4.56 12.00
CA ARG A 181 -1.98 -4.57 13.28
C ARG A 181 -2.16 -3.17 13.86
N GLU A 182 -1.10 -2.36 13.82
CA GLU A 182 -1.12 -0.99 14.29
C GLU A 182 -1.97 -0.11 13.35
N MET A 183 -1.87 -0.32 12.03
CA MET A 183 -2.72 0.37 11.06
C MET A 183 -4.20 0.08 11.29
N ALA A 184 -4.57 -1.19 11.45
CA ALA A 184 -5.94 -1.57 11.74
C ALA A 184 -6.45 -0.99 13.07
N ALA A 185 -5.59 -0.87 14.08
CA ALA A 185 -5.93 -0.22 15.35
C ALA A 185 -6.17 1.29 15.15
N TRP A 186 -5.28 1.98 14.43
CA TRP A 186 -5.43 3.39 14.10
C TRP A 186 -6.72 3.67 13.31
N LEU A 187 -6.97 2.89 12.26
CA LEU A 187 -8.20 3.03 11.45
C LEU A 187 -9.47 2.86 12.27
N ARG A 188 -9.49 1.96 13.28
CA ARG A 188 -10.64 1.76 14.14
C ARG A 188 -10.83 2.87 15.18
N SER A 189 -9.75 3.28 15.81
CA SER A 189 -9.80 4.22 16.94
C SER A 189 -9.82 5.69 16.54
N GLY A 190 -9.27 6.01 15.35
CA GLY A 190 -8.98 7.36 14.92
C GLY A 190 -7.76 8.01 15.59
N HIS A 191 -7.14 7.33 16.55
CA HIS A 191 -6.00 7.86 17.30
C HIS A 191 -4.69 7.45 16.61
N ARG A 192 -3.84 8.42 16.32
CA ARG A 192 -2.49 8.19 15.80
C ARG A 192 -1.69 7.36 16.82
N PRO A 193 -0.86 6.42 16.32
CA PRO A 193 0.04 5.66 17.18
C PRO A 193 1.13 6.52 17.82
#